data_b18bc86fe20365341b17c38af3614374
#
_entry.id   b18bc86fe20365341b17c38af3614374
#
_cell.length_a   1.000
_cell.length_b   1.000
_cell.length_c   1.000
_cell.angle_alpha   90.00
_cell.angle_beta   90.00
_cell.angle_gamma   90.00
#
_symmetry.space_group_name_H-M   'P 1'
#
loop_
_entity.id
_entity.type
_entity.pdbx_description
1 polymer ?
#
loop_
_entity_poly.entity_id
_entity_poly.type
_entity_poly.pdbx_seq_one_letter_code
_entity_poly.pdbx_strand_id
1 'polypeptide(L)'
;VAQYGNRTALHPFGRVGDPLLPSVFDVYAASKVKAERVVIESPLHFWTSLRQTGVLYDDILFKNMNDGLMFHTPLNCPIEWVTAKDSAVLIKNLVEATENGKLKDFYKKVYNIGGGLKMRTTGFETLDEGFRLMGCSVKDVFLPEWVAKRNFHCMWFSDSNVLEELFHFQKTSFRDFFDSLKTKFWYFRLAKPFLFLVKLFAIKPLLKNKNAPMYWKKNDEERWKVFSNPDSNSLNENWEDL
;
A
#
# COMPACT_ATOMS: atom_id res chain seq x y z
N VAL A 1 -8.69 -0.39 -2.37
CA VAL A 1 -7.97 -1.29 -3.31
C VAL A 1 -7.94 -2.73 -2.88
N ALA A 2 -7.93 -3.01 -1.60
CA ALA A 2 -7.99 -4.38 -1.06
C ALA A 2 -9.11 -5.24 -1.69
N GLN A 3 -10.19 -4.62 -2.17
CA GLN A 3 -11.32 -5.29 -2.82
C GLN A 3 -10.93 -6.13 -4.04
N TYR A 4 -9.89 -5.76 -4.78
CA TYR A 4 -9.42 -6.49 -5.95
C TYR A 4 -8.62 -7.75 -5.61
N GLY A 5 -8.20 -7.91 -4.35
CA GLY A 5 -7.30 -8.96 -3.91
C GLY A 5 -5.85 -8.73 -4.35
N ASN A 6 -5.11 -9.81 -4.44
CA ASN A 6 -3.69 -9.74 -4.73
C ASN A 6 -3.38 -9.61 -6.23
N ARG A 7 -2.27 -8.95 -6.50
CA ARG A 7 -1.56 -8.97 -7.79
C ARG A 7 -0.12 -9.42 -7.55
N THR A 8 0.51 -9.92 -8.60
CA THR A 8 1.91 -10.40 -8.54
C THR A 8 2.81 -9.49 -9.38
N ALA A 9 4.12 -9.64 -9.23
CA ALA A 9 5.08 -8.93 -10.08
C ALA A 9 4.90 -9.24 -11.58
N LEU A 10 4.44 -10.46 -11.93
CA LEU A 10 4.15 -10.85 -13.32
C LEU A 10 2.86 -10.24 -13.85
N HIS A 11 1.88 -10.00 -12.98
CA HIS A 11 0.58 -9.43 -13.32
C HIS A 11 0.23 -8.30 -12.35
N PRO A 12 0.95 -7.16 -12.41
CA PRO A 12 0.89 -6.14 -11.38
C PRO A 12 -0.34 -5.23 -11.45
N PHE A 13 -1.04 -5.22 -12.59
CA PHE A 13 -2.09 -4.24 -12.86
C PHE A 13 -3.49 -4.71 -12.45
N GLY A 14 -4.27 -3.75 -11.96
CA GLY A 14 -5.71 -3.84 -11.80
C GLY A 14 -6.42 -2.58 -12.31
N ARG A 15 -7.72 -2.67 -12.60
CA ARG A 15 -8.54 -1.56 -13.11
C ARG A 15 -9.99 -1.70 -12.66
N VAL A 16 -10.75 -0.65 -12.84
CA VAL A 16 -12.22 -0.73 -12.72
C VAL A 16 -12.77 -1.72 -13.76
N GLY A 17 -13.67 -2.59 -13.30
CA GLY A 17 -14.21 -3.69 -14.13
C GLY A 17 -13.56 -5.05 -13.86
N ASP A 18 -12.39 -5.09 -13.26
CA ASP A 18 -11.82 -6.35 -12.79
C ASP A 18 -12.69 -6.97 -11.68
N PRO A 19 -12.73 -8.31 -11.58
CA PRO A 19 -13.44 -9.00 -10.50
C PRO A 19 -12.95 -8.55 -9.12
N LEU A 20 -13.88 -8.38 -8.19
CA LEU A 20 -13.57 -8.11 -6.78
C LEU A 20 -13.33 -9.45 -6.08
N LEU A 21 -12.07 -9.74 -5.78
CA LEU A 21 -11.61 -11.00 -5.22
C LEU A 21 -10.77 -10.75 -3.96
N PRO A 22 -11.40 -10.32 -2.84
CA PRO A 22 -10.69 -10.15 -1.57
C PRO A 22 -9.84 -11.35 -1.23
N SER A 23 -8.62 -11.13 -0.77
CA SER A 23 -7.76 -12.21 -0.33
C SER A 23 -8.37 -12.95 0.86
N VAL A 24 -8.06 -14.23 0.98
CA VAL A 24 -8.43 -15.05 2.15
C VAL A 24 -7.89 -14.36 3.41
N PHE A 25 -8.66 -14.36 4.48
CA PHE A 25 -8.40 -13.64 5.75
C PHE A 25 -8.45 -12.10 5.67
N ASP A 26 -8.75 -11.50 4.51
CA ASP A 26 -8.90 -10.05 4.40
C ASP A 26 -10.35 -9.60 4.70
N VAL A 27 -10.70 -9.61 5.99
CA VAL A 27 -12.00 -9.15 6.48
C VAL A 27 -12.22 -7.67 6.13
N TYR A 28 -11.16 -6.87 6.12
CA TYR A 28 -11.23 -5.46 5.71
C TYR A 28 -11.68 -5.33 4.25
N ALA A 29 -11.03 -6.04 3.33
CA ALA A 29 -11.42 -6.04 1.92
C ALA A 29 -12.87 -6.48 1.72
N ALA A 30 -13.28 -7.57 2.36
CA ALA A 30 -14.65 -8.06 2.30
C ALA A 30 -15.66 -7.02 2.82
N SER A 31 -15.33 -6.31 3.90
CA SER A 31 -16.17 -5.23 4.43
C SER A 31 -16.29 -4.05 3.46
N LYS A 32 -15.22 -3.70 2.73
CA LYS A 32 -15.22 -2.64 1.73
C LYS A 32 -16.07 -3.00 0.50
N VAL A 33 -16.03 -4.26 0.05
CA VAL A 33 -16.93 -4.75 -1.01
C VAL A 33 -18.39 -4.58 -0.61
N LYS A 34 -18.73 -4.98 0.62
CA LYS A 34 -20.11 -4.81 1.15
C LYS A 34 -20.51 -3.33 1.24
N ALA A 35 -19.63 -2.48 1.75
CA ALA A 35 -19.89 -1.04 1.86
C ALA A 35 -20.12 -0.37 0.50
N GLU A 36 -19.31 -0.71 -0.51
CA GLU A 36 -19.49 -0.21 -1.86
C GLU A 36 -20.82 -0.65 -2.46
N ARG A 37 -21.19 -1.91 -2.27
CA ARG A 37 -22.47 -2.45 -2.72
C ARG A 37 -23.66 -1.68 -2.13
N VAL A 38 -23.62 -1.33 -0.85
CA VAL A 38 -24.66 -0.51 -0.21
C VAL A 38 -24.81 0.84 -0.90
N VAL A 39 -23.70 1.47 -1.30
CA VAL A 39 -23.74 2.75 -2.03
C VAL A 39 -24.32 2.57 -3.43
N ILE A 40 -23.88 1.53 -4.17
CA ILE A 40 -24.36 1.24 -5.54
C ILE A 40 -25.86 0.94 -5.56
N GLU A 41 -26.35 0.18 -4.60
CA GLU A 41 -27.77 -0.21 -4.48
C GLU A 41 -28.65 0.86 -3.79
N SER A 42 -28.04 1.98 -3.36
CA SER A 42 -28.79 3.05 -2.68
C SER A 42 -29.69 3.84 -3.65
N PRO A 43 -30.75 4.48 -3.16
CA PRO A 43 -31.61 5.34 -3.96
C PRO A 43 -30.97 6.71 -4.27
N LEU A 44 -29.72 6.95 -3.95
CA LEU A 44 -29.04 8.21 -4.19
C LEU A 44 -28.93 8.49 -5.70
N HIS A 45 -29.34 9.68 -6.11
CA HIS A 45 -29.24 10.10 -7.50
C HIS A 45 -27.79 10.40 -7.92
N PHE A 46 -27.00 10.95 -6.99
CA PHE A 46 -25.61 11.33 -7.21
C PHE A 46 -24.73 10.59 -6.22
N TRP A 47 -23.97 9.62 -6.70
CA TRP A 47 -22.94 8.91 -5.93
C TRP A 47 -21.77 8.57 -6.82
N THR A 48 -20.62 8.41 -6.22
CA THR A 48 -19.44 7.83 -6.87
C THR A 48 -18.64 7.03 -5.84
N SER A 49 -18.11 5.89 -6.24
CA SER A 49 -17.21 5.12 -5.40
C SER A 49 -15.75 5.39 -5.79
N LEU A 50 -14.96 5.82 -4.84
CA LEU A 50 -13.55 6.13 -5.00
C LEU A 50 -12.71 5.05 -4.31
N ARG A 51 -12.14 4.13 -5.09
CA ARG A 51 -11.29 3.04 -4.60
C ARG A 51 -9.87 3.53 -4.45
N GLN A 52 -9.53 3.98 -3.26
CA GLN A 52 -8.22 4.55 -2.97
C GLN A 52 -7.17 3.48 -2.70
N THR A 53 -5.97 3.68 -3.23
CA THR A 53 -4.77 2.89 -2.93
C THR A 53 -4.17 3.22 -1.56
N GLY A 54 -2.99 2.69 -1.25
CA GLY A 54 -2.25 3.05 -0.05
C GLY A 54 -1.94 4.55 -0.02
N VAL A 55 -2.12 5.17 1.14
CA VAL A 55 -1.91 6.61 1.32
C VAL A 55 -0.62 6.86 2.06
N LEU A 56 0.28 7.64 1.44
CA LEU A 56 1.48 8.16 2.09
C LEU A 56 1.16 9.47 2.80
N TYR A 57 1.55 9.55 4.06
CA TYR A 57 1.44 10.76 4.90
C TYR A 57 2.65 10.84 5.84
N ASP A 58 2.98 12.02 6.30
CA ASP A 58 4.24 12.29 7.00
C ASP A 58 4.52 11.37 8.21
N ASP A 59 3.48 11.01 8.95
CA ASP A 59 3.60 10.18 10.16
C ASP A 59 3.48 8.67 9.91
N ILE A 60 3.41 8.23 8.64
CA ILE A 60 3.17 6.83 8.28
C ILE A 60 4.20 5.89 8.92
N LEU A 61 5.46 6.32 8.97
CA LEU A 61 6.56 5.54 9.54
C LEU A 61 6.35 5.26 11.02
N PHE A 62 5.88 6.25 11.79
CA PHE A 62 5.64 6.11 13.23
C PHE A 62 4.42 5.26 13.54
N LYS A 63 3.36 5.38 12.74
CA LYS A 63 2.10 4.66 12.97
C LYS A 63 2.19 3.20 12.58
N ASN A 64 2.91 2.88 11.50
CA ASN A 64 3.03 1.51 11.03
C ASN A 64 4.10 0.69 11.78
N MET A 65 4.99 1.33 12.53
CA MET A 65 6.00 0.64 13.33
C MET A 65 5.45 -0.23 14.46
N ASN A 66 4.17 -0.13 14.79
CA ASN A 66 3.59 -0.83 15.94
C ASN A 66 2.69 -2.02 15.59
N ASP A 67 2.33 -2.25 14.33
CA ASP A 67 1.35 -3.28 13.98
C ASP A 67 1.88 -4.46 13.16
N GLY A 68 3.15 -4.45 12.79
CA GLY A 68 3.78 -5.52 11.99
C GLY A 68 3.32 -5.59 10.53
N LEU A 69 2.53 -4.63 10.05
CA LEU A 69 2.04 -4.59 8.66
C LEU A 69 3.19 -4.55 7.65
N MET A 70 4.36 -4.00 8.02
CA MET A 70 5.53 -3.98 7.16
C MET A 70 6.03 -5.38 6.77
N PHE A 71 5.66 -6.43 7.51
CA PHE A 71 6.09 -7.79 7.23
C PHE A 71 5.08 -8.60 6.41
N HIS A 72 3.82 -8.16 6.33
CA HIS A 72 2.82 -8.93 5.59
C HIS A 72 2.79 -8.61 4.09
N THR A 73 3.58 -7.66 3.64
CA THR A 73 3.69 -7.28 2.24
C THR A 73 4.95 -7.90 1.63
N PRO A 74 4.86 -8.70 0.57
CA PRO A 74 6.02 -9.25 -0.12
C PRO A 74 6.93 -8.14 -0.65
N LEU A 75 8.23 -8.42 -0.70
CA LEU A 75 9.21 -7.44 -1.16
C LEU A 75 9.05 -7.10 -2.65
N ASN A 76 8.62 -8.04 -3.47
CA ASN A 76 8.36 -7.86 -4.90
C ASN A 76 6.89 -7.48 -5.24
N CYS A 77 6.04 -7.22 -4.25
CA CYS A 77 4.67 -6.87 -4.57
C CYS A 77 4.57 -5.49 -5.23
N PRO A 78 3.74 -5.35 -6.28
CA PRO A 78 3.49 -4.04 -6.89
C PRO A 78 2.65 -3.18 -5.95
N ILE A 79 3.09 -1.96 -5.71
CA ILE A 79 2.35 -0.99 -4.89
C ILE A 79 2.30 0.34 -5.64
N GLU A 80 1.10 0.85 -5.90
CA GLU A 80 0.91 2.23 -6.30
C GLU A 80 0.44 3.03 -5.10
N TRP A 81 1.11 4.12 -4.80
CA TRP A 81 0.80 5.00 -3.70
C TRP A 81 0.06 6.25 -4.16
N VAL A 82 -0.52 6.97 -3.24
CA VAL A 82 -0.98 8.35 -3.41
C VAL A 82 -0.66 9.12 -2.12
N THR A 83 -0.32 10.40 -2.19
CA THR A 83 -0.13 11.18 -0.95
C THR A 83 -1.47 11.65 -0.38
N ALA A 84 -1.54 11.83 0.93
CA ALA A 84 -2.71 12.45 1.57
C ALA A 84 -2.98 13.84 1.02
N LYS A 85 -1.92 14.58 0.67
CA LYS A 85 -2.01 15.92 0.05
C LYS A 85 -2.66 15.85 -1.33
N ASP A 86 -2.21 14.95 -2.20
CA ASP A 86 -2.76 14.79 -3.54
C ASP A 86 -4.21 14.29 -3.48
N SER A 87 -4.52 13.37 -2.56
CA SER A 87 -5.92 12.95 -2.30
C SER A 87 -6.81 14.11 -1.86
N ALA A 88 -6.30 15.02 -1.03
CA ALA A 88 -7.05 16.20 -0.61
C ALA A 88 -7.28 17.17 -1.80
N VAL A 89 -6.29 17.35 -2.67
CA VAL A 89 -6.43 18.14 -3.91
C VAL A 89 -7.51 17.53 -4.81
N LEU A 90 -7.53 16.20 -4.98
CA LEU A 90 -8.57 15.50 -5.73
C LEU A 90 -9.97 15.83 -5.19
N ILE A 91 -10.17 15.68 -3.88
CA ILE A 91 -11.50 15.92 -3.26
C ILE A 91 -11.90 17.41 -3.39
N LYS A 92 -10.97 18.34 -3.19
CA LYS A 92 -11.21 19.77 -3.40
C LYS A 92 -11.68 20.04 -4.82
N ASN A 93 -10.93 19.57 -5.82
CA ASN A 93 -11.23 19.82 -7.24
C ASN A 93 -12.54 19.13 -7.67
N LEU A 94 -12.85 17.96 -7.09
CA LEU A 94 -14.12 17.27 -7.28
C LEU A 94 -15.31 18.10 -6.77
N VAL A 95 -15.21 18.67 -5.56
CA VAL A 95 -16.26 19.53 -4.99
C VAL A 95 -16.47 20.77 -5.87
N GLU A 96 -15.40 21.46 -6.22
CA GLU A 96 -15.46 22.65 -7.09
C GLU A 96 -16.09 22.35 -8.47
N ALA A 97 -15.75 21.19 -9.06
CA ALA A 97 -16.33 20.78 -10.33
C ALA A 97 -17.81 20.40 -10.20
N THR A 98 -18.21 19.83 -9.06
CA THR A 98 -19.62 19.54 -8.75
C THR A 98 -20.44 20.82 -8.65
N GLU A 99 -19.98 21.80 -7.87
CA GLU A 99 -20.65 23.09 -7.70
C GLU A 99 -20.80 23.86 -9.02
N ASN A 100 -19.82 23.73 -9.90
CA ASN A 100 -19.83 24.34 -11.24
C ASN A 100 -20.65 23.55 -12.30
N GLY A 101 -21.31 22.45 -11.92
CA GLY A 101 -22.14 21.63 -12.81
C GLY A 101 -21.36 20.92 -13.94
N LYS A 102 -20.06 20.73 -13.79
CA LYS A 102 -19.16 20.16 -14.81
C LYS A 102 -19.14 18.63 -14.87
N LEU A 103 -19.83 17.94 -13.95
CA LEU A 103 -19.68 16.50 -13.74
C LEU A 103 -20.91 15.69 -14.20
N LYS A 104 -21.48 15.97 -15.36
CA LYS A 104 -22.69 15.28 -15.84
C LYS A 104 -22.57 13.76 -15.92
N ASP A 105 -21.42 13.26 -16.39
CA ASP A 105 -21.18 11.83 -16.62
C ASP A 105 -20.28 11.17 -15.55
N PHE A 106 -20.02 11.86 -14.46
CA PHE A 106 -19.12 11.39 -13.40
C PHE A 106 -19.82 10.49 -12.39
N TYR A 107 -21.10 10.74 -12.13
CA TYR A 107 -21.86 10.02 -11.12
C TYR A 107 -22.28 8.61 -11.55
N LYS A 108 -22.66 7.79 -10.57
CA LYS A 108 -23.04 6.37 -10.71
C LYS A 108 -21.92 5.51 -11.31
N LYS A 109 -20.68 5.89 -11.02
CA LYS A 109 -19.47 5.19 -11.47
C LYS A 109 -18.51 4.93 -10.35
N VAL A 110 -17.59 4.03 -10.60
CA VAL A 110 -16.48 3.68 -9.72
C VAL A 110 -15.18 4.16 -10.35
N TYR A 111 -14.27 4.68 -9.54
CA TYR A 111 -12.95 5.13 -10.00
C TYR A 111 -11.85 4.65 -9.06
N ASN A 112 -10.67 4.40 -9.59
CA ASN A 112 -9.47 4.13 -8.82
C ASN A 112 -8.70 5.42 -8.54
N ILE A 113 -8.32 5.64 -7.28
CA ILE A 113 -7.42 6.72 -6.87
C ILE A 113 -6.03 6.14 -6.67
N GLY A 114 -5.12 6.51 -7.54
CA GLY A 114 -3.68 6.22 -7.45
C GLY A 114 -2.85 7.45 -7.79
N GLY A 115 -1.57 7.44 -7.45
CA GLY A 115 -0.65 8.55 -7.75
C GLY A 115 -0.02 8.49 -9.14
N GLY A 116 -0.44 7.53 -9.97
CA GLY A 116 0.08 7.34 -11.31
C GLY A 116 1.47 6.70 -11.35
N LEU A 117 2.07 6.70 -12.55
CA LEU A 117 3.34 6.03 -12.83
C LEU A 117 4.46 6.42 -11.84
N LYS A 118 4.56 7.68 -11.46
CA LYS A 118 5.61 8.20 -10.58
C LYS A 118 5.44 7.81 -9.10
N MET A 119 4.34 7.13 -8.77
CA MET A 119 4.04 6.60 -7.43
C MET A 119 3.99 5.06 -7.41
N ARG A 120 4.37 4.40 -8.51
CA ARG A 120 4.48 2.94 -8.60
C ARG A 120 5.82 2.49 -8.08
N THR A 121 5.79 1.52 -7.18
CA THR A 121 6.96 0.94 -6.51
C THR A 121 6.73 -0.54 -6.28
N THR A 122 7.74 -1.18 -5.71
CA THR A 122 7.66 -2.50 -5.09
C THR A 122 7.60 -2.40 -3.57
N GLY A 123 7.27 -3.49 -2.90
CA GLY A 123 7.37 -3.59 -1.44
C GLY A 123 8.78 -3.31 -0.94
N PHE A 124 9.79 -3.84 -1.66
CA PHE A 124 11.21 -3.59 -1.35
C PHE A 124 11.55 -2.10 -1.41
N GLU A 125 11.26 -1.44 -2.54
CA GLU A 125 11.57 -0.01 -2.72
C GLU A 125 10.91 0.85 -1.64
N THR A 126 9.66 0.54 -1.29
CA THR A 126 8.96 1.28 -0.24
C THR A 126 9.62 1.13 1.13
N LEU A 127 9.98 -0.10 1.51
CA LEU A 127 10.65 -0.35 2.79
C LEU A 127 12.06 0.24 2.79
N ASP A 128 12.81 0.07 1.69
CA ASP A 128 14.18 0.56 1.59
C ASP A 128 14.25 2.08 1.72
N GLU A 129 13.37 2.83 1.04
CA GLU A 129 13.30 4.29 1.21
C GLU A 129 12.94 4.69 2.65
N GLY A 130 12.08 3.92 3.33
CA GLY A 130 11.82 4.13 4.76
C GLY A 130 13.09 3.97 5.62
N PHE A 131 13.90 2.93 5.39
CA PHE A 131 15.15 2.71 6.11
C PHE A 131 16.26 3.68 5.71
N ARG A 132 16.26 4.18 4.49
CA ARG A 132 17.19 5.24 4.04
C ARG A 132 17.07 6.55 4.85
N LEU A 133 15.95 6.81 5.50
CA LEU A 133 15.82 7.90 6.47
C LEU A 133 16.80 7.74 7.65
N MET A 134 17.09 6.50 8.04
CA MET A 134 18.09 6.19 9.07
C MET A 134 19.51 6.00 8.51
N GLY A 135 19.71 6.22 7.20
CA GLY A 135 21.01 6.07 6.53
C GLY A 135 21.45 4.63 6.34
N CYS A 136 20.51 3.67 6.29
CA CYS A 136 20.74 2.25 6.03
C CYS A 136 19.78 1.72 4.96
N SER A 137 19.99 0.49 4.52
CA SER A 137 19.06 -0.24 3.66
C SER A 137 18.16 -1.16 4.50
N VAL A 138 17.01 -1.54 3.94
CA VAL A 138 16.20 -2.61 4.53
C VAL A 138 16.98 -3.92 4.68
N LYS A 139 17.92 -4.19 3.78
CA LYS A 139 18.82 -5.37 3.80
C LYS A 139 19.70 -5.43 5.07
N ASP A 140 20.05 -4.28 5.64
CA ASP A 140 20.86 -4.22 6.87
C ASP A 140 20.08 -4.64 8.12
N VAL A 141 18.74 -4.54 8.05
CA VAL A 141 17.86 -4.68 9.22
C VAL A 141 16.97 -5.91 9.12
N PHE A 142 16.36 -6.16 7.96
CA PHE A 142 15.44 -7.27 7.75
C PHE A 142 16.14 -8.55 7.29
N LEU A 143 15.45 -9.68 7.51
CA LEU A 143 15.74 -10.94 6.86
C LEU A 143 14.59 -11.29 5.91
N PRO A 144 14.84 -11.84 4.71
CA PRO A 144 13.78 -12.15 3.73
C PRO A 144 12.67 -13.04 4.29
N GLU A 145 12.99 -13.97 5.17
CA GLU A 145 12.03 -14.89 5.79
C GLU A 145 11.09 -14.21 6.81
N TRP A 146 11.32 -12.94 7.14
CA TRP A 146 10.43 -12.20 8.05
C TRP A 146 9.20 -11.65 7.36
N VAL A 147 9.24 -11.53 6.04
CA VAL A 147 8.14 -10.97 5.24
C VAL A 147 7.31 -12.07 4.58
N ALA A 148 6.06 -11.76 4.30
CA ALA A 148 5.19 -12.65 3.57
C ALA A 148 5.72 -12.89 2.15
N LYS A 149 5.48 -14.07 1.60
CA LYS A 149 5.89 -14.47 0.25
C LYS A 149 4.80 -14.24 -0.78
N ARG A 150 3.56 -14.12 -0.35
CA ARG A 150 2.40 -13.90 -1.21
C ARG A 150 1.74 -12.58 -0.89
N ASN A 151 1.44 -11.80 -1.93
CA ASN A 151 0.77 -10.53 -1.81
C ASN A 151 -0.66 -10.68 -1.24
N PHE A 152 -1.04 -9.73 -0.40
CA PHE A 152 -2.35 -9.72 0.26
C PHE A 152 -3.37 -8.89 -0.55
N HIS A 153 -3.03 -7.66 -0.95
CA HIS A 153 -3.95 -6.77 -1.66
C HIS A 153 -3.30 -5.58 -2.39
N CYS A 154 -2.01 -5.63 -2.69
CA CYS A 154 -1.35 -4.51 -3.38
C CYS A 154 -1.31 -4.70 -4.90
N MET A 155 -1.29 -3.59 -5.65
CA MET A 155 -1.25 -3.58 -7.11
C MET A 155 -0.88 -2.20 -7.66
N TRP A 156 -0.62 -2.12 -8.96
CA TRP A 156 -0.64 -0.91 -9.75
C TRP A 156 -1.98 -0.77 -10.47
N PHE A 157 -2.46 0.45 -10.66
CA PHE A 157 -3.66 0.70 -11.46
C PHE A 157 -3.31 1.02 -12.91
N SER A 158 -3.97 0.39 -13.85
CA SER A 158 -3.85 0.76 -15.26
C SER A 158 -4.72 1.98 -15.66
N ASP A 159 -5.62 2.38 -14.77
CA ASP A 159 -6.62 3.44 -14.99
C ASP A 159 -6.56 4.59 -13.96
N SER A 160 -5.46 4.70 -13.20
CA SER A 160 -5.29 5.81 -12.25
C SER A 160 -5.17 7.19 -12.90
N ASN A 161 -4.93 7.26 -14.22
CA ASN A 161 -4.91 8.49 -14.98
C ASN A 161 -6.31 9.07 -15.24
N VAL A 162 -7.38 8.28 -15.19
CA VAL A 162 -8.75 8.76 -15.47
C VAL A 162 -9.15 9.93 -14.55
N LEU A 163 -8.87 9.82 -13.25
CA LEU A 163 -9.14 10.93 -12.33
C LEU A 163 -8.10 12.06 -12.46
N GLU A 164 -6.86 11.76 -12.85
CA GLU A 164 -5.86 12.79 -13.11
C GLU A 164 -6.26 13.68 -14.29
N GLU A 165 -6.76 13.10 -15.36
CA GLU A 165 -7.24 13.84 -16.54
C GLU A 165 -8.41 14.79 -16.21
N LEU A 166 -9.25 14.41 -15.25
CA LEU A 166 -10.40 15.22 -14.82
C LEU A 166 -10.02 16.28 -13.77
N PHE A 167 -9.11 15.96 -12.86
CA PHE A 167 -8.93 16.74 -11.62
C PHE A 167 -7.49 17.20 -11.36
N HIS A 168 -6.51 16.76 -12.15
CA HIS A 168 -5.11 17.21 -12.08
C HIS A 168 -4.52 17.22 -10.67
N PHE A 169 -4.64 16.12 -9.94
CA PHE A 169 -4.27 16.02 -8.53
C PHE A 169 -2.93 15.33 -8.26
N GLN A 170 -2.40 14.55 -9.22
CA GLN A 170 -1.16 13.77 -9.07
C GLN A 170 0.07 14.69 -9.14
N LYS A 171 0.40 15.41 -8.08
CA LYS A 171 1.48 16.40 -8.05
C LYS A 171 2.79 15.84 -7.51
N THR A 172 2.73 14.90 -6.56
CA THR A 172 3.87 14.39 -5.82
C THR A 172 4.38 13.09 -6.46
N SER A 173 5.71 12.94 -6.61
CA SER A 173 6.31 11.64 -6.92
C SER A 173 6.70 10.90 -5.63
N PHE A 174 6.90 9.58 -5.73
CA PHE A 174 7.39 8.77 -4.62
C PHE A 174 8.72 9.29 -4.08
N ARG A 175 9.63 9.66 -4.98
CA ARG A 175 10.92 10.23 -4.61
C ARG A 175 10.77 11.57 -3.88
N ASP A 176 9.98 12.51 -4.42
CA ASP A 176 9.78 13.82 -3.80
C ASP A 176 9.20 13.68 -2.38
N PHE A 177 8.27 12.74 -2.19
CA PHE A 177 7.72 12.44 -0.88
C PHE A 177 8.81 12.02 0.11
N PHE A 178 9.61 11.00 -0.22
CA PHE A 178 10.67 10.51 0.68
C PHE A 178 11.80 11.53 0.87
N ASP A 179 12.14 12.33 -0.13
CA ASP A 179 13.13 13.39 -0.01
C ASP A 179 12.64 14.49 0.95
N SER A 180 11.35 14.80 0.95
CA SER A 180 10.75 15.70 1.95
C SER A 180 10.84 15.12 3.37
N LEU A 181 10.62 13.82 3.53
CA LEU A 181 10.77 13.14 4.82
C LEU A 181 12.23 13.11 5.29
N LYS A 182 13.20 12.88 4.38
CA LYS A 182 14.64 12.92 4.70
C LYS A 182 15.05 14.30 5.25
N THR A 183 14.47 15.35 4.70
CA THR A 183 14.70 16.72 5.18
C THR A 183 14.03 16.94 6.54
N LYS A 184 12.77 16.56 6.68
CA LYS A 184 11.98 16.73 7.91
C LYS A 184 12.55 15.94 9.08
N PHE A 185 12.98 14.70 8.84
CA PHE A 185 13.46 13.75 9.85
C PHE A 185 14.97 13.48 9.74
N TRP A 186 15.74 14.48 9.38
CA TRP A 186 17.20 14.37 9.18
C TRP A 186 17.94 13.72 10.35
N TYR A 187 17.44 13.92 11.58
CA TYR A 187 18.01 13.37 12.80
C TYR A 187 17.90 11.82 12.90
N PHE A 188 17.06 11.18 12.10
CA PHE A 188 17.00 9.71 12.06
C PHE A 188 18.32 9.08 11.63
N ARG A 189 19.13 9.80 10.85
CA ARG A 189 20.46 9.33 10.46
C ARG A 189 21.40 9.14 11.64
N LEU A 190 21.14 9.78 12.77
CA LEU A 190 21.90 9.58 14.01
C LEU A 190 21.70 8.17 14.59
N ALA A 191 20.67 7.44 14.21
CA ALA A 191 20.44 6.06 14.59
C ALA A 191 21.38 5.07 13.87
N LYS A 192 22.04 5.47 12.78
CA LYS A 192 22.89 4.58 11.96
C LYS A 192 23.91 3.79 12.75
N PRO A 193 24.72 4.36 13.67
CA PRO A 193 25.70 3.61 14.47
C PRO A 193 25.04 2.63 15.46
N PHE A 194 23.74 2.77 15.71
CA PHE A 194 22.98 1.97 16.68
C PHE A 194 21.98 1.02 16.00
N LEU A 195 22.15 0.70 14.72
CA LEU A 195 21.21 -0.16 13.98
C LEU A 195 20.97 -1.52 14.62
N PHE A 196 21.98 -2.07 15.31
CA PHE A 196 21.81 -3.33 16.02
C PHE A 196 20.81 -3.21 17.17
N LEU A 197 20.74 -2.05 17.85
CA LEU A 197 19.74 -1.76 18.89
C LEU A 197 18.36 -1.57 18.26
N VAL A 198 18.27 -0.85 17.13
CA VAL A 198 17.03 -0.71 16.37
C VAL A 198 16.49 -2.08 15.97
N LYS A 199 17.34 -2.95 15.41
CA LYS A 199 16.97 -4.32 15.06
C LYS A 199 16.49 -5.12 16.26
N LEU A 200 17.21 -5.03 17.39
CA LEU A 200 16.92 -5.81 18.59
C LEU A 200 15.67 -5.32 19.34
N PHE A 201 15.53 -4.02 19.54
CA PHE A 201 14.52 -3.44 20.43
C PHE A 201 13.29 -2.86 19.69
N ALA A 202 13.43 -2.47 18.42
CA ALA A 202 12.31 -1.95 17.65
C ALA A 202 11.74 -2.99 16.68
N ILE A 203 12.57 -3.66 15.88
CA ILE A 203 12.10 -4.52 14.79
C ILE A 203 11.76 -5.94 15.27
N LYS A 204 12.66 -6.61 15.99
CA LYS A 204 12.40 -7.99 16.45
C LYS A 204 11.15 -8.17 17.30
N PRO A 205 10.77 -7.24 18.20
CA PRO A 205 9.49 -7.34 18.92
C PRO A 205 8.27 -7.35 18.00
N LEU A 206 8.33 -6.62 16.87
CA LEU A 206 7.22 -6.57 15.92
C LEU A 206 6.98 -7.91 15.21
N LEU A 207 7.98 -8.79 15.13
CA LEU A 207 7.80 -10.15 14.58
C LEU A 207 6.84 -11.00 15.41
N LYS A 208 6.55 -10.59 16.65
CA LYS A 208 5.56 -11.23 17.54
C LYS A 208 4.14 -10.68 17.33
N ASN A 209 3.98 -9.65 16.49
CA ASN A 209 2.68 -9.08 16.21
C ASN A 209 1.83 -10.07 15.37
N LYS A 210 0.53 -10.14 15.65
CA LYS A 210 -0.42 -11.02 14.95
C LYS A 210 -0.48 -10.84 13.42
N ASN A 211 0.03 -9.71 12.92
CA ASN A 211 0.11 -9.40 11.49
C ASN A 211 1.45 -9.81 10.86
N ALA A 212 2.40 -10.32 11.62
CA ALA A 212 3.70 -10.73 11.12
C ALA A 212 3.75 -12.24 10.77
N PRO A 213 4.38 -12.62 9.64
CA PRO A 213 4.53 -14.03 9.24
C PRO A 213 5.19 -14.91 10.32
N MET A 214 6.17 -14.37 11.04
CA MET A 214 6.83 -15.12 12.12
C MET A 214 5.89 -15.46 13.30
N TYR A 215 4.86 -14.65 13.52
CA TYR A 215 3.77 -14.98 14.44
C TYR A 215 2.89 -16.08 13.87
N TRP A 216 2.50 -15.99 12.57
CA TRP A 216 1.65 -16.99 11.93
C TRP A 216 2.29 -18.39 11.95
N LYS A 217 3.59 -18.47 11.69
CA LYS A 217 4.35 -19.73 11.75
C LYS A 217 4.13 -20.51 13.04
N LYS A 218 3.88 -19.82 14.16
CA LYS A 218 3.72 -20.42 15.48
C LYS A 218 2.26 -20.53 15.95
N ASN A 219 1.38 -19.66 15.47
CA ASN A 219 0.06 -19.45 16.08
C ASN A 219 -1.09 -19.49 15.08
N ASP A 220 -0.83 -19.47 13.77
CA ASP A 220 -1.84 -19.43 12.69
C ASP A 220 -1.31 -20.17 11.47
N GLU A 221 -1.34 -21.50 11.53
CA GLU A 221 -0.80 -22.38 10.50
C GLU A 221 -1.49 -22.19 9.15
N GLU A 222 -2.80 -21.90 9.14
CA GLU A 222 -3.56 -21.69 7.90
C GLU A 222 -3.07 -20.43 7.17
N ARG A 223 -2.92 -19.33 7.90
CA ARG A 223 -2.39 -18.09 7.34
C ARG A 223 -0.94 -18.23 6.89
N TRP A 224 -0.13 -18.94 7.69
CA TRP A 224 1.24 -19.26 7.31
C TRP A 224 1.32 -20.01 5.99
N LYS A 225 0.53 -21.09 5.82
CA LYS A 225 0.46 -21.87 4.57
C LYS A 225 0.05 -21.01 3.37
N VAL A 226 -0.88 -20.08 3.55
CA VAL A 226 -1.37 -19.24 2.44
C VAL A 226 -0.35 -18.18 2.03
N PHE A 227 0.29 -17.50 2.98
CA PHE A 227 1.05 -16.28 2.68
C PHE A 227 2.57 -16.41 2.83
N SER A 228 3.07 -17.44 3.47
CA SER A 228 4.48 -17.53 3.85
C SER A 228 5.12 -18.90 3.64
N ASN A 229 4.36 -19.91 3.17
CA ASN A 229 4.93 -21.22 2.89
C ASN A 229 5.92 -21.13 1.70
N PRO A 230 7.14 -21.68 1.83
CA PRO A 230 8.12 -21.76 0.75
C PRO A 230 7.62 -22.47 -0.52
N ASP A 231 6.72 -23.45 -0.39
CA ASP A 231 6.16 -24.22 -1.51
C ASP A 231 5.13 -23.46 -2.36
N SER A 232 4.66 -22.30 -1.91
CA SER A 232 3.89 -21.38 -2.75
C SER A 232 4.86 -20.64 -3.67
N ASN A 233 4.76 -20.80 -5.01
CA ASN A 233 5.54 -20.14 -6.06
C ASN A 233 5.84 -18.64 -5.76
N SER A 234 6.80 -18.36 -4.92
CA SER A 234 7.12 -17.00 -4.48
C SER A 234 8.55 -16.67 -4.88
N LEU A 235 8.67 -15.57 -5.62
CA LEU A 235 9.93 -15.02 -6.11
C LEU A 235 10.80 -14.34 -5.03
N ASN A 236 10.50 -14.52 -3.74
CA ASN A 236 11.15 -13.77 -2.65
C ASN A 236 12.15 -14.61 -1.85
N GLU A 237 12.85 -15.56 -2.46
CA GLU A 237 13.73 -16.44 -1.68
C GLU A 237 15.04 -15.78 -1.31
N ASN A 238 15.57 -14.88 -2.15
CA ASN A 238 16.83 -14.18 -1.91
C ASN A 238 16.71 -12.68 -2.23
N TRP A 239 17.60 -11.87 -1.60
CA TRP A 239 17.74 -10.46 -1.93
C TRP A 239 18.21 -10.20 -3.36
N GLU A 240 18.83 -11.21 -4.00
CA GLU A 240 19.37 -11.13 -5.35
C GLU A 240 18.29 -11.24 -6.43
N ASP A 241 17.12 -11.77 -6.09
CA ASP A 241 15.96 -11.94 -7.00
C ASP A 241 15.07 -10.69 -7.07
N LEU A 242 15.44 -9.60 -6.40
CA LEU A 242 14.74 -8.33 -6.32
C LEU A 242 15.48 -7.21 -7.07
#